data_b51fa1b9d39ce39cec291a1958d55712
#
_entry.id   b51fa1b9d39ce39cec291a1958d55712
#
_cell.length_a   1.000
_cell.length_b   1.000
_cell.length_c   1.000
_cell.angle_alpha   90.00
_cell.angle_beta   90.00
_cell.angle_gamma   90.00
#
_symmetry.space_group_name_H-M   'P 1'
#
loop_
_entity.id
_entity.type
_entity.pdbx_description
1 polymer ?
#
loop_
_entity_poly.entity_id
_entity_poly.type
_entity_poly.pdbx_seq_one_letter_code
_entity_poly.pdbx_strand_id
1 'polypeptide(L)'
;MILQEEIFEKAHYDIIVAGGGDGGAAAAVQAAREGKRVLLVEKSQKLGGLATLGLVNFFVPMCNGRGKQIIFGMAEEMLRLSIKYGYGGIDPAFENGRIPE
;
A
#
# COMPACT_ATOMS: atom_id res chain seq x y z
N MET A 1 -22.76 25.36 -12.93
CA MET A 1 -21.67 25.53 -13.89
C MET A 1 -21.53 24.23 -14.69
N ILE A 2 -21.47 24.34 -15.99
CA ILE A 2 -21.26 23.19 -16.88
C ILE A 2 -19.88 23.35 -17.49
N LEU A 3 -19.03 22.32 -17.35
CA LEU A 3 -17.75 22.22 -18.02
C LEU A 3 -17.89 21.26 -19.20
N GLN A 4 -17.44 21.71 -20.38
CA GLN A 4 -17.33 20.86 -21.56
C GLN A 4 -15.90 20.89 -22.05
N GLU A 5 -15.30 19.70 -22.17
CA GLU A 5 -13.97 19.51 -22.72
C GLU A 5 -13.97 18.45 -23.79
N GLU A 6 -13.10 18.61 -24.78
CA GLU A 6 -12.85 17.56 -25.75
C GLU A 6 -11.91 16.55 -25.16
N ILE A 7 -12.31 15.27 -25.14
CA ILE A 7 -11.50 14.18 -24.61
C ILE A 7 -11.15 13.19 -25.70
N PHE A 8 -9.93 12.66 -25.61
CA PHE A 8 -9.44 11.62 -26.51
C PHE A 8 -9.13 10.37 -25.72
N GLU A 9 -9.61 9.25 -26.22
CA GLU A 9 -9.32 7.96 -25.64
C GLU A 9 -7.89 7.54 -26.01
N LYS A 10 -7.05 7.27 -24.99
CA LYS A 10 -5.65 6.90 -25.19
C LYS A 10 -5.36 5.42 -24.89
N ALA A 11 -6.09 4.83 -23.97
CA ALA A 11 -5.91 3.45 -23.58
C ALA A 11 -7.14 2.91 -22.82
N HIS A 12 -7.22 1.59 -22.74
CA HIS A 12 -8.26 0.88 -22.00
C HIS A 12 -7.64 0.11 -20.84
N TYR A 13 -8.33 0.12 -19.69
CA TYR A 13 -7.99 -0.63 -18.51
C TYR A 13 -9.23 -1.32 -17.94
N ASP A 14 -9.05 -2.47 -17.30
CA ASP A 14 -10.14 -3.15 -16.61
C ASP A 14 -10.57 -2.39 -15.36
N ILE A 15 -9.58 -1.83 -14.64
CA ILE A 15 -9.78 -1.11 -13.40
C ILE A 15 -8.93 0.16 -13.40
N ILE A 16 -9.53 1.27 -12.99
CA ILE A 16 -8.84 2.52 -12.72
C ILE A 16 -8.94 2.81 -11.23
N VAL A 17 -7.79 2.96 -10.57
CA VAL A 17 -7.70 3.34 -9.16
C VAL A 17 -7.31 4.81 -9.09
N ALA A 18 -8.21 5.64 -8.57
CA ALA A 18 -7.97 7.06 -8.40
C ALA A 18 -7.44 7.36 -7.01
N GLY A 19 -6.17 7.67 -6.94
CA GLY A 19 -5.44 7.93 -5.71
C GLY A 19 -4.54 6.78 -5.28
N GLY A 20 -3.26 7.07 -5.13
CA GLY A 20 -2.21 6.12 -4.77
C GLY A 20 -1.77 6.19 -3.31
N GLY A 21 -2.69 6.48 -2.39
CA GLY A 21 -2.46 6.30 -0.96
C GLY A 21 -2.33 4.81 -0.61
N ASP A 22 -2.23 4.49 0.68
CA ASP A 22 -2.08 3.10 1.13
C ASP A 22 -3.19 2.19 0.59
N GLY A 23 -4.44 2.64 0.68
CA GLY A 23 -5.59 1.87 0.19
C GLY A 23 -5.60 1.72 -1.32
N GLY A 24 -5.34 2.79 -2.06
CA GLY A 24 -5.31 2.76 -3.52
C GLY A 24 -4.16 1.91 -4.06
N ALA A 25 -2.98 2.02 -3.47
CA ALA A 25 -1.83 1.19 -3.83
C ALA A 25 -2.13 -0.30 -3.59
N ALA A 26 -2.69 -0.64 -2.43
CA ALA A 26 -3.09 -2.01 -2.11
C ALA A 26 -4.15 -2.55 -3.07
N ALA A 27 -5.17 -1.75 -3.38
CA ALA A 27 -6.22 -2.12 -4.33
C ALA A 27 -5.66 -2.39 -5.73
N ALA A 28 -4.76 -1.52 -6.21
CA ALA A 28 -4.13 -1.66 -7.52
C ALA A 28 -3.27 -2.93 -7.59
N VAL A 29 -2.48 -3.20 -6.57
CA VAL A 29 -1.64 -4.41 -6.49
C VAL A 29 -2.51 -5.66 -6.49
N GLN A 30 -3.57 -5.70 -5.67
CA GLN A 30 -4.45 -6.87 -5.61
C GLN A 30 -5.17 -7.09 -6.93
N ALA A 31 -5.70 -6.05 -7.55
CA ALA A 31 -6.35 -6.16 -8.86
C ALA A 31 -5.40 -6.70 -9.94
N ALA A 32 -4.14 -6.24 -9.94
CA ALA A 32 -3.12 -6.74 -10.85
C ALA A 32 -2.77 -8.22 -10.58
N ARG A 33 -2.74 -8.64 -9.32
CA ARG A 33 -2.54 -10.05 -8.93
C ARG A 33 -3.68 -10.95 -9.40
N GLU A 34 -4.89 -10.41 -9.50
CA GLU A 34 -6.05 -11.10 -10.08
C GLU A 34 -6.05 -11.09 -11.62
N GLY A 35 -4.97 -10.67 -12.25
CA GLY A 35 -4.80 -10.67 -13.70
C GLY A 35 -5.50 -9.52 -14.43
N LYS A 36 -5.92 -8.49 -13.72
CA LYS A 36 -6.56 -7.32 -14.33
C LYS A 36 -5.52 -6.31 -14.83
N ARG A 37 -5.88 -5.65 -15.92
CA ARG A 37 -5.12 -4.50 -16.40
C ARG A 37 -5.54 -3.26 -15.63
N VAL A 38 -4.63 -2.73 -14.80
CA VAL A 38 -4.92 -1.67 -13.83
C VAL A 38 -4.18 -0.39 -14.18
N LEU A 39 -4.88 0.73 -14.08
CA LEU A 39 -4.29 2.05 -14.07
C LEU A 39 -4.42 2.65 -12.68
N LEU A 40 -3.30 2.97 -12.07
CA LEU A 40 -3.26 3.74 -10.82
C LEU A 40 -2.92 5.20 -11.14
N VAL A 41 -3.80 6.11 -10.75
CA VAL A 41 -3.63 7.55 -10.98
C VAL A 41 -3.36 8.23 -9.64
N GLU A 42 -2.21 8.89 -9.54
CA GLU A 42 -1.79 9.61 -8.34
C GLU A 42 -1.35 11.03 -8.72
N LYS A 43 -1.84 12.02 -8.01
CA LYS A 43 -1.52 13.43 -8.27
C LYS A 43 -0.12 13.85 -7.80
N SER A 44 0.43 13.13 -6.84
CA SER A 44 1.77 13.40 -6.29
C SER A 44 2.84 12.57 -7.00
N GLN A 45 4.09 12.81 -6.63
CA GLN A 45 5.23 12.09 -7.20
C GLN A 45 5.53 10.75 -6.52
N LYS A 46 4.81 10.43 -5.44
CA LYS A 46 5.04 9.21 -4.64
C LYS A 46 3.72 8.54 -4.27
N LEU A 47 3.76 7.22 -4.21
CA LEU A 47 2.69 6.42 -3.64
C LEU A 47 2.79 6.37 -2.11
N GLY A 48 1.74 5.91 -1.45
CA GLY A 48 1.69 5.68 -0.01
C GLY A 48 0.99 6.77 0.80
N GLY A 49 0.69 7.92 0.20
CA GLY A 49 -0.08 8.99 0.85
C GLY A 49 0.49 9.41 2.20
N LEU A 50 -0.28 9.22 3.27
CA LEU A 50 0.14 9.59 4.64
C LEU A 50 1.38 8.82 5.12
N ALA A 51 1.55 7.57 4.70
CA ALA A 51 2.70 6.75 5.09
C ALA A 51 4.01 7.20 4.42
N THR A 52 3.96 7.98 3.36
CA THR A 52 5.15 8.49 2.65
C THR A 52 5.21 10.01 2.73
N LEU A 53 4.43 10.71 1.93
CA LEU A 53 4.41 12.18 1.91
C LEU A 53 3.88 12.79 3.21
N GLY A 54 2.97 12.11 3.90
CA GLY A 54 2.44 12.53 5.19
C GLY A 54 3.36 12.28 6.37
N LEU A 55 4.52 11.63 6.16
CA LEU A 55 5.54 11.39 7.17
C LEU A 55 5.05 10.63 8.41
N VAL A 56 4.06 9.78 8.26
CA VAL A 56 3.60 8.91 9.35
C VAL A 56 4.68 7.87 9.63
N ASN A 57 5.17 7.87 10.86
CA ASN A 57 6.25 6.99 11.31
C ASN A 57 5.84 6.03 12.46
N PHE A 58 4.59 6.06 12.83
CA PHE A 58 4.03 5.18 13.87
C PHE A 58 2.77 4.50 13.34
N PHE A 59 2.76 3.17 13.40
CA PHE A 59 1.65 2.35 12.94
C PHE A 59 1.05 1.56 14.10
N VAL A 60 -0.24 1.27 13.98
CA VAL A 60 -0.93 0.41 14.94
C VAL A 60 -0.30 -0.99 14.90
N PRO A 61 -0.08 -1.62 16.07
CA PRO A 61 0.49 -2.97 16.13
C PRO A 61 -0.32 -3.99 15.33
N MET A 62 0.36 -4.97 14.76
CA MET A 62 -0.25 -6.08 14.03
C MET A 62 -0.86 -7.14 14.97
N CYS A 63 -0.57 -7.05 16.26
CA CYS A 63 -0.95 -8.00 17.29
C CYS A 63 -1.96 -7.40 18.28
N ASN A 64 -2.61 -8.27 19.05
CA ASN A 64 -3.65 -7.88 20.01
C ASN A 64 -3.11 -7.47 21.39
N GLY A 65 -1.80 -7.29 21.55
CA GLY A 65 -1.18 -7.00 22.85
C GLY A 65 -1.10 -8.21 23.81
N ARG A 66 -1.43 -9.39 23.34
CA ARG A 66 -1.42 -10.64 24.13
C ARG A 66 -0.69 -11.78 23.40
N GLY A 67 0.26 -11.46 22.56
CA GLY A 67 1.06 -12.43 21.82
C GLY A 67 0.39 -13.07 20.61
N LYS A 68 -0.73 -12.52 20.14
CA LYS A 68 -1.45 -13.06 18.99
C LYS A 68 -1.55 -12.03 17.87
N GLN A 69 -1.02 -12.37 16.71
CA GLN A 69 -1.19 -11.59 15.50
C GLN A 69 -2.67 -11.62 15.06
N ILE A 70 -3.20 -10.46 14.70
CA ILE A 70 -4.60 -10.29 14.27
C ILE A 70 -4.74 -9.58 12.92
N ILE A 71 -3.66 -9.00 12.40
CA ILE A 71 -3.62 -8.34 11.08
C ILE A 71 -2.68 -9.12 10.17
N PHE A 72 -3.17 -9.47 8.98
CA PHE A 72 -2.49 -10.32 8.01
C PHE A 72 -2.57 -9.72 6.60
N GLY A 73 -2.18 -10.48 5.60
CA GLY A 73 -2.33 -10.14 4.20
C GLY A 73 -1.40 -9.02 3.76
N MET A 74 -1.89 -8.08 2.96
CA MET A 74 -1.07 -7.00 2.40
C MET A 74 -0.45 -6.09 3.44
N ALA A 75 -1.12 -5.85 4.57
CA ALA A 75 -0.58 -5.04 5.65
C ALA A 75 0.69 -5.69 6.24
N GLU A 76 0.66 -6.99 6.46
CA GLU A 76 1.84 -7.76 6.88
C GLU A 76 2.93 -7.75 5.81
N GLU A 77 2.56 -7.93 4.55
CA GLU A 77 3.51 -7.89 3.44
C GLU A 77 4.21 -6.54 3.34
N MET A 78 3.48 -5.44 3.46
CA MET A 78 4.05 -4.09 3.47
C MET A 78 5.00 -3.87 4.64
N LEU A 79 4.64 -4.35 5.83
CA LEU A 79 5.51 -4.29 7.00
C LEU A 79 6.83 -5.04 6.75
N ARG A 80 6.76 -6.25 6.22
CA ARG A 80 7.95 -7.05 5.90
C ARG A 80 8.83 -6.40 4.84
N LEU A 81 8.22 -5.79 3.83
CA LEU A 81 8.95 -5.03 2.79
C LEU A 81 9.61 -3.78 3.37
N SER A 82 8.93 -3.06 4.26
CA SER A 82 9.50 -1.88 4.92
C SER A 82 10.71 -2.24 5.78
N ILE A 83 10.69 -3.36 6.46
CA ILE A 83 11.84 -3.86 7.23
C ILE A 83 12.98 -4.26 6.30
N LYS A 84 12.66 -5.01 5.24
CA LYS A 84 13.66 -5.50 4.28
C LYS A 84 14.43 -4.37 3.59
N TYR A 85 13.75 -3.28 3.24
CA TYR A 85 14.31 -2.16 2.50
C TYR A 85 14.52 -0.91 3.32
N GLY A 86 14.22 -0.96 4.62
CA GLY A 86 14.41 0.16 5.55
C GLY A 86 15.85 0.32 6.01
N TYR A 87 16.11 1.44 6.68
CA TYR A 87 17.44 1.80 7.19
C TYR A 87 17.74 1.26 8.59
N GLY A 88 16.76 0.71 9.27
CA GLY A 88 16.92 0.15 10.60
C GLY A 88 17.50 -1.26 10.60
N GLY A 89 18.06 -1.69 11.71
CA GLY A 89 18.33 -3.10 11.93
C GLY A 89 17.04 -3.91 11.98
N ILE A 90 17.12 -5.16 11.54
CA ILE A 90 15.98 -6.08 11.64
C ILE A 90 15.90 -6.60 13.06
N ASP A 91 14.73 -6.48 13.69
CA ASP A 91 14.48 -7.15 14.97
C ASP A 91 14.63 -8.67 14.77
N PRO A 92 15.42 -9.37 15.61
CA PRO A 92 15.60 -10.82 15.47
C PRO A 92 14.30 -11.64 15.44
N ALA A 93 13.23 -11.11 16.00
CA ALA A 93 11.92 -11.73 15.92
C ALA A 93 11.39 -11.83 14.49
N PHE A 94 11.73 -10.89 13.61
CA PHE A 94 11.35 -10.95 12.19
C PHE A 94 12.18 -11.95 11.40
N GLU A 95 13.43 -12.18 11.78
CA GLU A 95 14.27 -13.17 11.12
C GLU A 95 13.73 -14.59 11.29
N ASN A 96 13.04 -14.85 12.39
CA ASN A 96 12.40 -16.11 12.69
C ASN A 96 10.97 -16.24 12.17
N GLY A 97 10.52 -15.31 11.33
CA GLY A 97 9.17 -15.30 10.77
C GLY A 97 8.08 -14.90 11.75
N ARG A 98 8.44 -14.35 12.90
CA ARG A 98 7.49 -13.81 13.88
C ARG A 98 7.36 -12.30 13.70
N ILE A 99 6.17 -11.79 13.98
CA ILE A 99 5.93 -10.35 14.10
C ILE A 99 5.90 -10.05 15.60
N PRO A 100 6.80 -9.19 16.11
CA PRO A 100 6.78 -8.79 17.52
C PRO A 100 5.52 -8.01 17.87
N GLU A 101 5.17 -8.02 19.12
CA GLU A 101 4.03 -7.28 19.66
C GLU A 101 4.21 -5.78 19.67
#